data_60a0ea0bcc877a2568b00ae582f01f1e
#
_entry.id   60a0ea0bcc877a2568b00ae582f01f1e
#
_cell.length_a   1.000
_cell.length_b   1.000
_cell.length_c   1.000
_cell.angle_alpha   90.00
_cell.angle_beta   90.00
_cell.angle_gamma   90.00
#
_symmetry.space_group_name_H-M   'P 1'
#
loop_
_entity.id
_entity.type
_entity.pdbx_description
1 polymer ?
#
loop_
_entity_poly.entity_id
_entity_poly.type
_entity_poly.pdbx_seq_one_letter_code
_entity_poly.pdbx_strand_id
1 'polypeptide(L)'
;DYDYLFVGMHDFIDKKKPLQESINYGLENISKITGDYFLFEGSDSTSLMGGYEVFDQSDAIYLFKNQILPTREHYKTPYAHNKWFWGNGSDLDLSYNIPKEQWDRIKLTGWNVGQLVPDYKQFVDINKNKTLDICAIFRGKHDYCEDHKSQNNQFYETHRGGLWNRLDGLKENYSMVCDRLPKNEYLQNLHNSKISFSPFGMGEICFRDFECMQFGTIFIKPNQDLVHTIPNIYEDGKTYIGCKYDWSDLEEKIDYIMTNFNELNERINLEIRNQFITGYDYDKLCMHWYNIFKNLDKVTNE
;
A
#
# COMPACT_ATOMS: atom_id res chain seq x y z
N ASP A 1 1.98 33.06 13.22
CA ASP A 1 1.56 32.23 14.36
C ASP A 1 0.75 31.06 13.79
N TYR A 2 1.14 29.85 14.10
CA TYR A 2 0.44 28.62 13.75
C TYR A 2 0.03 27.93 15.06
N ASP A 3 -1.21 27.42 15.11
CA ASP A 3 -1.67 26.67 16.30
C ASP A 3 -1.00 25.30 16.36
N TYR A 4 -0.69 24.69 15.19
CA TYR A 4 -0.07 23.39 15.09
C TYR A 4 0.89 23.29 13.89
N LEU A 5 1.94 22.48 14.03
CA LEU A 5 2.89 22.18 12.96
C LEU A 5 2.79 20.71 12.53
N PHE A 6 2.71 20.47 11.22
CA PHE A 6 2.84 19.13 10.63
C PHE A 6 4.27 18.90 10.17
N VAL A 7 4.92 17.86 10.69
CA VAL A 7 6.30 17.51 10.40
C VAL A 7 6.36 16.21 9.62
N GLY A 8 6.76 16.30 8.36
CA GLY A 8 6.97 15.14 7.52
C GLY A 8 8.21 14.35 7.94
N MET A 9 8.06 13.07 8.26
CA MET A 9 9.15 12.21 8.70
C MET A 9 10.08 11.78 7.55
N HIS A 10 9.66 11.95 6.30
CA HIS A 10 10.43 11.53 5.13
C HIS A 10 11.80 12.20 5.05
N ASP A 11 11.90 13.44 5.51
CA ASP A 11 13.14 14.22 5.49
C ASP A 11 14.06 13.91 6.68
N PHE A 12 13.55 13.26 7.71
CA PHE A 12 14.27 12.93 8.94
C PHE A 12 14.75 11.49 9.01
N ILE A 13 14.21 10.60 8.19
CA ILE A 13 14.60 9.19 8.14
C ILE A 13 15.34 8.92 6.83
N ASP A 14 16.67 8.99 6.88
CA ASP A 14 17.51 8.64 5.73
C ASP A 14 17.68 7.13 5.64
N LYS A 15 16.93 6.50 4.74
CA LYS A 15 16.97 5.04 4.48
C LYS A 15 18.35 4.53 4.04
N LYS A 16 19.29 5.43 3.71
CA LYS A 16 20.69 5.08 3.34
C LYS A 16 21.61 4.96 4.55
N LYS A 17 21.18 5.48 5.71
CA LYS A 17 21.92 5.40 6.96
C LYS A 17 21.47 4.19 7.78
N PRO A 18 22.31 3.70 8.70
CA PRO A 18 21.88 2.78 9.73
C PRO A 18 20.64 3.33 10.47
N LEU A 19 19.69 2.47 10.80
CA LEU A 19 18.41 2.87 11.40
C LEU A 19 18.60 3.78 12.62
N GLN A 20 19.50 3.42 13.52
CA GLN A 20 19.75 4.20 14.75
C GLN A 20 20.29 5.61 14.45
N GLU A 21 21.12 5.77 13.43
CA GLU A 21 21.59 7.10 13.01
C GLU A 21 20.47 7.96 12.45
N SER A 22 19.56 7.34 11.68
CA SER A 22 18.38 8.02 11.15
C SER A 22 17.43 8.46 12.25
N ILE A 23 17.18 7.59 13.25
CA ILE A 23 16.38 7.93 14.43
C ILE A 23 17.01 9.09 15.20
N ASN A 24 18.29 9.01 15.52
CA ASN A 24 19.00 10.06 16.24
C ASN A 24 18.95 11.41 15.51
N TYR A 25 19.14 11.38 14.18
CA TYR A 25 19.01 12.58 13.35
C TYR A 25 17.58 13.16 13.39
N GLY A 26 16.58 12.30 13.33
CA GLY A 26 15.17 12.69 13.45
C GLY A 26 14.90 13.38 14.79
N LEU A 27 15.31 12.75 15.89
CA LEU A 27 15.14 13.28 17.26
C LEU A 27 15.86 14.62 17.46
N GLU A 28 17.11 14.74 16.98
CA GLU A 28 17.88 16.00 17.05
C GLU A 28 17.15 17.16 16.35
N ASN A 29 16.52 16.90 15.19
CA ASN A 29 15.84 17.96 14.46
C ASN A 29 14.48 18.28 15.06
N ILE A 30 13.74 17.28 15.53
CA ILE A 30 12.43 17.47 16.18
C ILE A 30 12.58 18.21 17.51
N SER A 31 13.64 17.97 18.27
CA SER A 31 13.90 18.67 19.53
C SER A 31 14.07 20.20 19.39
N LYS A 32 14.27 20.70 18.18
CA LYS A 32 14.32 22.13 17.87
C LYS A 32 12.96 22.77 17.63
N ILE A 33 11.91 21.95 17.53
CA ILE A 33 10.54 22.44 17.32
C ILE A 33 9.98 22.92 18.65
N THR A 34 9.44 24.12 18.65
CA THR A 34 8.74 24.70 19.80
C THR A 34 7.24 24.78 19.50
N GLY A 35 6.42 24.41 20.50
CA GLY A 35 4.95 24.37 20.35
C GLY A 35 4.44 22.99 19.93
N ASP A 36 3.14 22.93 19.72
CA ASP A 36 2.43 21.69 19.41
C ASP A 36 2.66 21.23 17.97
N TYR A 37 2.96 19.95 17.78
CA TYR A 37 3.21 19.38 16.47
C TYR A 37 2.72 17.95 16.30
N PHE A 38 2.55 17.58 15.05
CA PHE A 38 2.20 16.24 14.60
C PHE A 38 3.31 15.68 13.73
N LEU A 39 3.59 14.39 13.85
CA LEU A 39 4.45 13.67 12.94
C LEU A 39 3.63 13.03 11.83
N PHE A 40 4.12 13.11 10.59
CA PHE A 40 3.54 12.46 9.44
C PHE A 40 4.54 11.50 8.81
N GLU A 41 4.24 10.21 8.91
CA GLU A 41 5.02 9.15 8.30
C GLU A 41 4.26 8.61 7.07
N GLY A 42 4.62 9.13 5.91
CA GLY A 42 3.98 8.86 4.61
C GLY A 42 4.59 7.71 3.83
N SER A 43 5.23 6.73 4.50
CA SER A 43 5.76 5.56 3.79
C SER A 43 4.65 4.69 3.19
N ASP A 44 5.01 3.95 2.15
CA ASP A 44 4.09 3.08 1.42
C ASP A 44 3.79 1.76 2.16
N SER A 45 4.24 1.62 3.41
CA SER A 45 4.17 0.36 4.17
C SER A 45 3.41 0.53 5.49
N THR A 46 2.80 -0.57 5.97
CA THR A 46 2.27 -0.67 7.33
C THR A 46 3.37 -0.68 8.40
N SER A 47 4.65 -0.77 8.02
CA SER A 47 5.78 -0.74 8.96
C SER A 47 5.77 0.56 9.77
N LEU A 48 6.16 0.44 11.04
CA LEU A 48 6.37 1.57 11.94
C LEU A 48 7.85 1.93 12.09
N MET A 49 8.74 1.20 11.40
CA MET A 49 10.20 1.32 11.56
C MET A 49 10.70 2.73 11.28
N GLY A 50 11.43 3.28 12.21
CA GLY A 50 11.96 4.64 12.18
C GLY A 50 10.96 5.70 12.63
N GLY A 51 9.74 5.65 12.14
CA GLY A 51 8.71 6.63 12.46
C GLY A 51 8.19 6.50 13.89
N TYR A 52 7.93 5.28 14.34
CA TYR A 52 7.43 5.04 15.69
C TYR A 52 8.50 5.32 16.76
N GLU A 53 9.74 4.94 16.52
CA GLU A 53 10.83 5.19 17.47
C GLU A 53 11.07 6.68 17.69
N VAL A 54 10.91 7.50 16.65
CA VAL A 54 10.97 8.96 16.79
C VAL A 54 9.73 9.49 17.48
N PHE A 55 8.56 8.97 17.15
CA PHE A 55 7.30 9.36 17.80
C PHE A 55 7.29 9.04 19.30
N ASP A 56 7.70 7.83 19.68
CA ASP A 56 7.73 7.35 21.06
C ASP A 56 8.66 8.18 21.96
N GLN A 57 9.73 8.75 21.40
CA GLN A 57 10.73 9.55 22.09
C GLN A 57 10.54 11.07 21.91
N SER A 58 9.40 11.49 21.38
CA SER A 58 9.10 12.91 21.09
C SER A 58 7.81 13.37 21.78
N ASP A 59 7.64 14.70 21.85
CA ASP A 59 6.43 15.33 22.38
C ASP A 59 5.33 15.50 21.32
N ALA A 60 5.44 14.84 20.16
CA ALA A 60 4.44 14.90 19.11
C ALA A 60 3.07 14.45 19.63
N ILE A 61 2.02 15.20 19.32
CA ILE A 61 0.65 14.88 19.78
C ILE A 61 0.14 13.61 19.10
N TYR A 62 0.29 13.51 17.77
CA TYR A 62 -0.13 12.34 16.99
C TYR A 62 0.96 11.93 15.99
N LEU A 63 1.00 10.63 15.69
CA LEU A 63 1.68 10.07 14.53
C LEU A 63 0.64 9.76 13.45
N PHE A 64 0.72 10.41 12.32
CA PHE A 64 -0.13 10.14 11.17
C PHE A 64 0.52 9.17 10.19
N LYS A 65 -0.25 8.18 9.73
CA LYS A 65 0.18 7.20 8.72
C LYS A 65 -0.88 7.00 7.64
N ASN A 66 -0.42 6.68 6.44
CA ASN A 66 -1.31 6.34 5.32
C ASN A 66 -2.00 4.99 5.52
N GLN A 67 -1.30 4.04 6.12
CA GLN A 67 -1.78 2.68 6.37
C GLN A 67 -1.11 2.07 7.60
N ILE A 68 -1.84 1.21 8.31
CA ILE A 68 -1.37 0.52 9.51
C ILE A 68 -1.90 -0.91 9.54
N LEU A 69 -1.32 -1.77 10.40
CA LEU A 69 -1.92 -3.05 10.76
C LEU A 69 -3.18 -2.82 11.63
N PRO A 70 -4.16 -3.75 11.63
CA PRO A 70 -5.48 -3.54 12.24
C PRO A 70 -5.45 -3.23 13.74
N THR A 71 -4.50 -3.80 14.47
CA THR A 71 -4.36 -3.61 15.90
C THR A 71 -2.89 -3.56 16.31
N ARG A 72 -2.60 -2.99 17.47
CA ARG A 72 -1.26 -2.98 18.06
C ARG A 72 -0.69 -4.39 18.29
N GLU A 73 -1.56 -5.39 18.48
CA GLU A 73 -1.14 -6.78 18.74
C GLU A 73 -0.49 -7.39 17.49
N HIS A 74 -0.89 -6.97 16.28
CA HIS A 74 -0.27 -7.42 15.04
C HIS A 74 1.18 -6.92 14.88
N TYR A 75 1.57 -5.87 15.60
CA TYR A 75 2.95 -5.37 15.59
C TYR A 75 3.88 -6.17 16.50
N LYS A 76 3.37 -7.05 17.36
CA LYS A 76 4.19 -7.94 18.20
C LYS A 76 4.87 -9.06 17.41
N THR A 77 4.33 -9.38 16.23
CA THR A 77 4.92 -10.39 15.34
C THR A 77 5.18 -9.72 13.99
N PRO A 78 6.41 -9.76 13.47
CA PRO A 78 6.71 -9.16 12.19
C PRO A 78 5.80 -9.69 11.10
N TYR A 79 5.07 -8.79 10.44
CA TYR A 79 4.27 -9.12 9.27
C TYR A 79 5.20 -9.52 8.11
N ALA A 80 4.78 -10.47 7.28
CA ALA A 80 5.64 -11.07 6.26
C ALA A 80 6.32 -10.04 5.36
N HIS A 81 5.56 -9.03 4.88
CA HIS A 81 6.11 -7.96 4.05
C HIS A 81 7.15 -7.12 4.80
N ASN A 82 6.86 -6.70 6.03
CA ASN A 82 7.78 -5.93 6.86
C ASN A 82 9.08 -6.70 7.11
N LYS A 83 8.96 -7.99 7.43
CA LYS A 83 10.11 -8.85 7.66
C LYS A 83 11.01 -8.99 6.44
N TRP A 84 10.43 -9.19 5.26
CA TRP A 84 11.21 -9.42 4.03
C TRP A 84 11.73 -8.13 3.42
N PHE A 85 10.91 -7.09 3.40
CA PHE A 85 11.27 -5.85 2.74
C PHE A 85 12.20 -4.97 3.60
N TRP A 86 11.83 -4.74 4.85
CA TRP A 86 12.58 -3.86 5.75
C TRP A 86 13.68 -4.59 6.52
N GLY A 87 13.45 -5.84 6.85
CA GLY A 87 14.42 -6.67 7.57
C GLY A 87 15.59 -7.14 6.72
N ASN A 88 15.52 -7.12 5.39
CA ASN A 88 16.54 -7.61 4.47
C ASN A 88 17.05 -9.03 4.78
N GLY A 89 16.22 -9.87 5.39
CA GLY A 89 16.69 -11.11 6.00
C GLY A 89 17.67 -10.89 7.15
N SER A 90 17.82 -9.64 7.63
CA SER A 90 18.64 -9.32 8.80
C SER A 90 17.92 -9.71 10.09
N ASP A 91 18.69 -9.82 11.17
CA ASP A 91 18.18 -10.09 12.52
C ASP A 91 17.48 -8.87 13.15
N LEU A 92 17.03 -7.89 12.35
CA LEU A 92 16.29 -6.74 12.85
C LEU A 92 14.97 -7.23 13.46
N ASP A 93 14.82 -6.99 14.74
CA ASP A 93 13.54 -7.18 15.41
C ASP A 93 12.61 -6.03 15.00
N LEU A 94 11.63 -6.35 14.16
CA LEU A 94 10.60 -5.42 13.70
C LEU A 94 9.31 -5.58 14.52
N SER A 95 9.40 -6.25 15.67
CA SER A 95 8.29 -6.37 16.61
C SER A 95 8.20 -5.14 17.50
N TYR A 96 6.98 -4.70 17.78
CA TYR A 96 6.70 -3.55 18.63
C TYR A 96 5.68 -3.92 19.71
N ASN A 97 6.02 -3.65 20.95
CA ASN A 97 5.08 -3.73 22.05
C ASN A 97 4.52 -2.33 22.33
N ILE A 98 3.57 -1.90 21.51
CA ILE A 98 3.01 -0.54 21.55
C ILE A 98 2.04 -0.43 22.74
N PRO A 99 2.27 0.49 23.71
CA PRO A 99 1.30 0.79 24.76
C PRO A 99 -0.03 1.28 24.17
N LYS A 100 -1.13 1.05 24.89
CA LYS A 100 -2.45 1.45 24.39
C LYS A 100 -2.56 2.96 24.17
N GLU A 101 -2.04 3.75 25.08
CA GLU A 101 -2.00 5.22 25.02
C GLU A 101 -1.23 5.73 23.78
N GLN A 102 -0.14 5.06 23.43
CA GLN A 102 0.61 5.37 22.22
C GLN A 102 -0.16 4.96 20.96
N TRP A 103 -0.78 3.76 20.97
CA TRP A 103 -1.60 3.28 19.86
C TRP A 103 -2.77 4.22 19.57
N ASP A 104 -3.43 4.71 20.60
CA ASP A 104 -4.56 5.64 20.47
C ASP A 104 -4.13 6.98 19.85
N ARG A 105 -2.83 7.29 19.84
CA ARG A 105 -2.23 8.49 19.22
C ARG A 105 -1.74 8.26 17.78
N ILE A 106 -1.76 7.03 17.28
CA ILE A 106 -1.49 6.74 15.86
C ILE A 106 -2.78 6.91 15.07
N LYS A 107 -2.77 7.75 14.02
CA LYS A 107 -3.96 8.12 13.24
C LYS A 107 -3.76 7.83 11.77
N LEU A 108 -4.79 7.29 11.12
CA LEU A 108 -4.80 7.13 9.66
C LEU A 108 -5.14 8.44 8.97
N THR A 109 -4.38 8.75 7.92
CA THR A 109 -4.63 9.91 7.05
C THR A 109 -5.39 9.53 5.78
N GLY A 110 -5.28 8.28 5.37
CA GLY A 110 -5.75 7.81 4.07
C GLY A 110 -4.76 8.09 2.92
N TRP A 111 -4.98 7.39 1.82
CA TRP A 111 -4.21 7.55 0.59
C TRP A 111 -4.76 8.69 -0.27
N ASN A 112 -3.87 9.57 -0.73
CA ASN A 112 -4.22 10.57 -1.72
C ASN A 112 -4.16 9.97 -3.13
N VAL A 113 -5.27 9.49 -3.63
CA VAL A 113 -5.37 8.92 -4.99
C VAL A 113 -5.44 9.98 -6.09
N GLY A 114 -5.70 11.24 -5.74
CA GLY A 114 -5.88 12.31 -6.73
C GLY A 114 -4.63 12.61 -7.55
N GLN A 115 -3.44 12.34 -7.01
CA GLN A 115 -2.18 12.46 -7.75
C GLN A 115 -1.87 11.21 -8.60
N LEU A 116 -2.47 10.07 -8.29
CA LEU A 116 -2.15 8.77 -8.85
C LEU A 116 -3.06 8.41 -10.02
N VAL A 117 -4.31 8.78 -9.88
CA VAL A 117 -5.37 8.56 -10.86
C VAL A 117 -6.02 9.93 -11.09
N PRO A 118 -5.54 10.70 -12.10
CA PRO A 118 -5.95 12.09 -12.31
C PRO A 118 -7.45 12.30 -12.38
N ASP A 119 -8.19 11.23 -12.61
CA ASP A 119 -9.65 11.31 -12.72
C ASP A 119 -10.30 10.01 -12.22
N TYR A 120 -10.11 9.70 -10.93
CA TYR A 120 -10.71 8.52 -10.30
C TYR A 120 -12.25 8.50 -10.40
N LYS A 121 -12.89 9.65 -10.73
CA LYS A 121 -14.32 9.76 -11.00
C LYS A 121 -14.70 9.30 -12.41
N GLN A 122 -13.73 9.18 -13.32
CA GLN A 122 -13.95 8.70 -14.69
C GLN A 122 -13.55 7.22 -14.79
N PHE A 123 -14.38 6.36 -14.22
CA PHE A 123 -14.22 4.92 -14.49
C PHE A 123 -14.53 4.64 -15.95
N VAL A 124 -13.67 3.85 -16.56
CA VAL A 124 -13.84 3.39 -17.95
C VAL A 124 -15.04 2.43 -18.00
N ASP A 125 -15.66 2.31 -19.17
CA ASP A 125 -16.80 1.42 -19.36
C ASP A 125 -16.43 -0.04 -19.00
N ILE A 126 -17.12 -0.57 -18.01
CA ILE A 126 -16.90 -1.93 -17.51
C ILE A 126 -17.44 -3.00 -18.50
N ASN A 127 -18.33 -2.61 -19.41
CA ASN A 127 -18.93 -3.52 -20.37
C ASN A 127 -18.02 -3.75 -21.61
N LYS A 128 -16.82 -3.19 -21.61
CA LYS A 128 -15.88 -3.40 -22.70
C LYS A 128 -15.49 -4.87 -22.81
N ASN A 129 -15.58 -5.38 -24.02
CA ASN A 129 -15.15 -6.74 -24.34
C ASN A 129 -13.63 -6.86 -24.18
N LYS A 130 -13.16 -7.55 -23.15
CA LYS A 130 -11.74 -7.76 -22.89
C LYS A 130 -11.15 -8.73 -23.91
N THR A 131 -10.10 -8.30 -24.61
CA THR A 131 -9.49 -9.06 -25.71
C THR A 131 -8.21 -9.78 -25.30
N LEU A 132 -7.66 -9.46 -24.14
CA LEU A 132 -6.49 -10.11 -23.56
C LEU A 132 -6.90 -10.83 -22.25
N ASP A 133 -6.26 -11.94 -21.97
CA ASP A 133 -6.48 -12.62 -20.71
C ASP A 133 -5.73 -11.94 -19.58
N ILE A 134 -4.44 -11.64 -19.78
CA ILE A 134 -3.56 -11.19 -18.70
C ILE A 134 -2.68 -10.01 -19.12
N CYS A 135 -2.62 -8.97 -18.28
CA CYS A 135 -1.63 -7.91 -18.32
C CYS A 135 -0.70 -8.03 -17.10
N ALA A 136 0.50 -8.56 -17.31
CA ALA A 136 1.49 -8.81 -16.26
C ALA A 136 2.69 -7.84 -16.40
N ILE A 137 2.45 -6.54 -16.35
CA ILE A 137 3.49 -5.52 -16.50
C ILE A 137 3.83 -4.93 -15.14
N PHE A 138 4.89 -5.43 -14.52
CA PHE A 138 5.47 -4.92 -13.29
C PHE A 138 6.97 -5.14 -13.28
N ARG A 139 7.71 -4.36 -12.50
CA ARG A 139 9.16 -4.54 -12.38
C ARG A 139 9.48 -5.92 -11.81
N GLY A 140 10.28 -6.67 -12.54
CA GLY A 140 10.73 -8.00 -12.16
C GLY A 140 12.13 -8.01 -11.58
N LYS A 141 12.67 -9.21 -11.40
CA LYS A 141 14.00 -9.48 -10.85
C LYS A 141 15.11 -8.71 -11.56
N HIS A 142 15.08 -8.65 -12.90
CA HIS A 142 16.16 -8.08 -13.72
C HIS A 142 16.24 -6.55 -13.61
N ASP A 143 15.12 -5.87 -13.42
CA ASP A 143 15.07 -4.40 -13.35
C ASP A 143 15.67 -3.82 -12.05
N TYR A 144 15.76 -4.64 -10.99
CA TYR A 144 16.29 -4.21 -9.71
C TYR A 144 17.75 -4.59 -9.48
N CYS A 145 18.26 -5.60 -10.18
CA CYS A 145 19.63 -6.07 -10.05
C CYS A 145 20.67 -5.12 -10.62
N GLU A 146 20.29 -4.29 -11.60
CA GLU A 146 21.23 -3.36 -12.25
C GLU A 146 21.35 -2.02 -11.49
N ASP A 147 20.24 -1.50 -10.98
CA ASP A 147 20.19 -0.15 -10.40
C ASP A 147 20.41 -0.11 -8.87
N HIS A 148 20.11 -1.19 -8.16
CA HIS A 148 20.20 -1.23 -6.70
C HIS A 148 20.97 -2.47 -6.24
N LYS A 149 22.28 -2.34 -6.09
CA LYS A 149 23.12 -3.27 -5.30
C LYS A 149 22.76 -3.24 -3.81
N SER A 150 21.54 -2.82 -3.46
CA SER A 150 21.08 -2.68 -2.09
C SER A 150 20.29 -3.92 -1.66
N GLN A 151 20.33 -4.13 -0.39
CA GLN A 151 19.84 -5.19 0.47
C GLN A 151 18.42 -5.73 0.23
N ASN A 152 17.62 -5.09 -0.63
CA ASN A 152 16.23 -5.47 -0.93
C ASN A 152 16.08 -6.53 -2.02
N ASN A 153 17.18 -7.07 -2.56
CA ASN A 153 17.13 -8.04 -3.65
C ASN A 153 16.37 -9.31 -3.29
N GLN A 154 16.50 -9.78 -2.05
CA GLN A 154 15.86 -11.03 -1.62
C GLN A 154 14.32 -10.92 -1.62
N PHE A 155 13.76 -9.79 -1.20
CA PHE A 155 12.32 -9.56 -1.30
C PHE A 155 11.83 -9.62 -2.74
N TYR A 156 12.47 -8.87 -3.65
CA TYR A 156 12.07 -8.85 -5.04
C TYR A 156 12.29 -10.19 -5.74
N GLU A 157 13.36 -10.89 -5.41
CA GLU A 157 13.62 -12.23 -5.93
C GLU A 157 12.58 -13.25 -5.47
N THR A 158 12.20 -13.20 -4.21
CA THR A 158 11.26 -14.18 -3.65
C THR A 158 9.83 -13.82 -4.05
N HIS A 159 9.41 -12.57 -3.85
CA HIS A 159 8.02 -12.17 -4.06
C HIS A 159 7.69 -11.94 -5.53
N ARG A 160 8.37 -10.99 -6.19
CA ARG A 160 8.08 -10.66 -7.59
C ARG A 160 8.70 -11.65 -8.56
N GLY A 161 9.89 -12.15 -8.28
CA GLY A 161 10.52 -13.22 -9.04
C GLY A 161 9.73 -14.53 -8.93
N GLY A 162 9.20 -14.86 -7.77
CA GLY A 162 8.29 -16.00 -7.58
C GLY A 162 7.03 -15.88 -8.44
N LEU A 163 6.42 -14.70 -8.50
CA LEU A 163 5.31 -14.44 -9.41
C LEU A 163 5.70 -14.62 -10.88
N TRP A 164 6.83 -14.05 -11.31
CA TRP A 164 7.32 -14.20 -12.68
C TRP A 164 7.54 -15.66 -13.07
N ASN A 165 8.16 -16.45 -12.21
CA ASN A 165 8.42 -17.87 -12.47
C ASN A 165 7.13 -18.66 -12.71
N ARG A 166 6.05 -18.32 -11.97
CA ARG A 166 4.73 -18.93 -12.18
C ARG A 166 4.08 -18.47 -13.47
N LEU A 167 4.13 -17.19 -13.78
CA LEU A 167 3.56 -16.63 -15.01
C LEU A 167 4.25 -17.16 -16.28
N ASP A 168 5.54 -17.43 -16.23
CA ASP A 168 6.26 -18.03 -17.36
C ASP A 168 5.69 -19.41 -17.76
N GLY A 169 5.25 -20.20 -16.78
CA GLY A 169 4.59 -21.47 -17.03
C GLY A 169 3.18 -21.37 -17.62
N LEU A 170 2.56 -20.19 -17.58
CA LEU A 170 1.18 -19.96 -18.04
C LEU A 170 1.08 -19.28 -19.41
N LYS A 171 2.21 -18.86 -19.99
CA LYS A 171 2.25 -18.12 -21.26
C LYS A 171 1.64 -18.87 -22.45
N GLU A 172 1.70 -20.19 -22.45
CA GLU A 172 1.12 -21.03 -23.50
C GLU A 172 -0.40 -21.18 -23.37
N ASN A 173 -0.94 -20.95 -22.18
CA ASN A 173 -2.37 -21.18 -21.86
C ASN A 173 -3.22 -19.92 -21.99
N TYR A 174 -2.61 -18.73 -21.86
CA TYR A 174 -3.32 -17.46 -21.82
C TYR A 174 -2.69 -16.42 -22.76
N SER A 175 -3.51 -15.60 -23.39
CA SER A 175 -3.04 -14.41 -24.10
C SER A 175 -2.51 -13.39 -23.08
N MET A 176 -1.18 -13.17 -23.09
CA MET A 176 -0.50 -12.42 -22.04
C MET A 176 0.43 -11.35 -22.60
N VAL A 177 0.37 -10.16 -21.99
CA VAL A 177 1.33 -9.07 -22.22
C VAL A 177 2.18 -8.90 -20.98
N CYS A 178 3.51 -9.09 -21.14
CA CYS A 178 4.49 -9.06 -20.05
C CYS A 178 5.60 -8.03 -20.26
N ASP A 179 5.78 -7.54 -21.48
CA ASP A 179 6.88 -6.65 -21.82
C ASP A 179 6.66 -5.25 -21.25
N ARG A 180 7.75 -4.56 -20.92
CA ARG A 180 7.69 -3.16 -20.49
C ARG A 180 7.23 -2.29 -21.66
N LEU A 181 6.17 -1.54 -21.44
CA LEU A 181 5.55 -0.68 -22.45
C LEU A 181 5.59 0.79 -22.01
N PRO A 182 5.52 1.74 -22.96
CA PRO A 182 5.17 3.12 -22.67
C PRO A 182 3.85 3.21 -21.90
N LYS A 183 3.72 4.22 -21.03
CA LYS A 183 2.57 4.31 -20.11
C LYS A 183 1.22 4.21 -20.82
N ASN A 184 1.04 4.90 -21.94
CA ASN A 184 -0.24 4.88 -22.65
C ASN A 184 -0.58 3.49 -23.21
N GLU A 185 0.42 2.77 -23.75
CA GLU A 185 0.24 1.41 -24.25
C GLU A 185 -0.03 0.44 -23.10
N TYR A 186 0.68 0.60 -21.98
CA TYR A 186 0.41 -0.16 -20.76
C TYR A 186 -1.05 0.00 -20.30
N LEU A 187 -1.53 1.24 -20.16
CA LEU A 187 -2.90 1.51 -19.71
C LEU A 187 -3.94 0.96 -20.71
N GLN A 188 -3.65 1.00 -22.02
CA GLN A 188 -4.52 0.41 -23.01
C GLN A 188 -4.56 -1.12 -22.92
N ASN A 189 -3.41 -1.77 -22.73
CA ASN A 189 -3.36 -3.22 -22.51
C ASN A 189 -4.05 -3.61 -21.20
N LEU A 190 -3.84 -2.84 -20.12
CA LEU A 190 -4.54 -3.04 -18.86
C LEU A 190 -6.05 -2.99 -19.06
N HIS A 191 -6.56 -1.95 -19.75
CA HIS A 191 -7.97 -1.82 -20.06
C HIS A 191 -8.53 -2.97 -20.92
N ASN A 192 -7.70 -3.56 -21.77
CA ASN A 192 -8.09 -4.67 -22.63
C ASN A 192 -8.00 -6.04 -21.95
N SER A 193 -7.39 -6.13 -20.78
CA SER A 193 -7.12 -7.40 -20.09
C SER A 193 -8.18 -7.75 -19.07
N LYS A 194 -8.47 -9.05 -18.94
CA LYS A 194 -9.35 -9.59 -17.90
C LYS A 194 -8.70 -9.51 -16.52
N ILE A 195 -7.42 -9.89 -16.44
CA ILE A 195 -6.64 -10.03 -15.21
C ILE A 195 -5.38 -9.18 -15.28
N SER A 196 -5.00 -8.59 -14.14
CA SER A 196 -3.67 -8.06 -13.90
C SER A 196 -3.15 -8.51 -12.53
N PHE A 197 -1.86 -8.27 -12.27
CA PHE A 197 -1.24 -8.61 -10.99
C PHE A 197 -0.70 -7.35 -10.33
N SER A 198 -0.93 -7.23 -9.02
CA SER A 198 -0.38 -6.15 -8.23
C SER A 198 0.44 -6.68 -7.05
N PRO A 199 1.65 -7.22 -7.34
CA PRO A 199 2.56 -7.62 -6.28
C PRO A 199 2.97 -6.40 -5.44
N PHE A 200 3.29 -6.63 -4.16
CA PHE A 200 3.79 -5.60 -3.29
C PHE A 200 5.04 -4.92 -3.87
N GLY A 201 5.14 -3.63 -3.61
CA GLY A 201 6.27 -2.80 -3.96
C GLY A 201 7.10 -2.44 -2.74
N MET A 202 7.40 -1.17 -2.56
CA MET A 202 7.97 -0.63 -1.32
C MET A 202 6.97 -0.71 -0.15
N GLY A 203 5.70 -0.87 -0.46
CA GLY A 203 4.63 -1.11 0.48
C GLY A 203 3.56 -2.01 -0.11
N GLU A 204 2.53 -2.23 0.69
CA GLU A 204 1.43 -3.12 0.35
C GLU A 204 0.51 -2.51 -0.71
N ILE A 205 0.31 -1.19 -0.70
CA ILE A 205 -0.55 -0.46 -1.64
C ILE A 205 0.28 0.03 -2.82
N CYS A 206 -0.19 -0.22 -4.03
CA CYS A 206 0.50 0.14 -5.26
C CYS A 206 -0.38 0.99 -6.17
N PHE A 207 0.22 1.86 -6.97
CA PHE A 207 -0.50 2.63 -8.00
C PHE A 207 -1.31 1.75 -8.96
N ARG A 208 -0.79 0.57 -9.25
CA ARG A 208 -1.46 -0.42 -10.12
C ARG A 208 -2.80 -0.87 -9.58
N ASP A 209 -2.99 -0.90 -8.26
CA ASP A 209 -4.28 -1.24 -7.66
C ASP A 209 -5.35 -0.28 -8.20
N PHE A 210 -5.08 1.01 -8.11
CA PHE A 210 -5.98 2.07 -8.56
C PHE A 210 -6.10 2.12 -10.10
N GLU A 211 -5.02 1.85 -10.82
CA GLU A 211 -5.07 1.73 -12.28
C GLU A 211 -5.96 0.56 -12.70
N CYS A 212 -5.84 -0.60 -12.07
CA CYS A 212 -6.74 -1.74 -12.33
C CYS A 212 -8.19 -1.40 -12.04
N MET A 213 -8.44 -0.79 -10.91
CA MET A 213 -9.79 -0.36 -10.51
C MET A 213 -10.38 0.64 -11.50
N GLN A 214 -9.60 1.62 -11.96
CA GLN A 214 -10.03 2.63 -12.93
C GLN A 214 -10.38 2.02 -14.29
N PHE A 215 -9.60 1.07 -14.75
CA PHE A 215 -9.75 0.47 -16.07
C PHE A 215 -10.62 -0.79 -16.08
N GLY A 216 -11.23 -1.12 -14.96
CA GLY A 216 -12.14 -2.26 -14.85
C GLY A 216 -11.44 -3.58 -15.12
N THR A 217 -10.21 -3.75 -14.63
CA THR A 217 -9.43 -4.97 -14.74
C THR A 217 -9.38 -5.66 -13.38
N ILE A 218 -9.80 -6.93 -13.33
CA ILE A 218 -9.71 -7.70 -12.09
C ILE A 218 -8.23 -7.87 -11.75
N PHE A 219 -7.81 -7.52 -10.56
CA PHE A 219 -6.42 -7.72 -10.16
C PHE A 219 -6.27 -8.73 -9.04
N ILE A 220 -5.23 -9.55 -9.17
CA ILE A 220 -4.78 -10.49 -8.16
C ILE A 220 -3.66 -9.83 -7.36
N LYS A 221 -3.77 -9.89 -6.06
CA LYS A 221 -2.85 -9.26 -5.11
C LYS A 221 -2.71 -10.14 -3.87
N PRO A 222 -1.55 -10.14 -3.17
CA PRO A 222 -1.49 -10.75 -1.86
C PRO A 222 -2.55 -10.19 -0.93
N ASN A 223 -3.13 -11.07 -0.11
CA ASN A 223 -4.24 -10.72 0.77
C ASN A 223 -3.96 -9.46 1.59
N GLN A 224 -4.95 -8.56 1.65
CA GLN A 224 -4.88 -7.25 2.30
C GLN A 224 -5.63 -7.18 3.65
N ASP A 225 -6.04 -8.31 4.24
CA ASP A 225 -6.82 -8.34 5.48
C ASP A 225 -6.09 -7.67 6.65
N LEU A 226 -4.76 -7.63 6.60
CA LEU A 226 -3.93 -6.97 7.59
C LEU A 226 -3.52 -5.54 7.22
N VAL A 227 -4.10 -4.94 6.20
CA VAL A 227 -3.80 -3.56 5.79
C VAL A 227 -5.01 -2.68 6.05
N HIS A 228 -4.93 -1.83 7.05
CA HIS A 228 -5.94 -0.80 7.30
C HIS A 228 -5.55 0.53 6.67
N THR A 229 -6.46 1.10 5.91
CA THR A 229 -6.35 2.44 5.30
C THR A 229 -7.70 3.14 5.31
N ILE A 230 -7.75 4.43 5.00
CA ILE A 230 -8.98 5.22 4.89
C ILE A 230 -9.04 5.88 3.52
N PRO A 231 -10.11 5.63 2.74
CA PRO A 231 -11.08 4.56 2.94
C PRO A 231 -10.44 3.18 2.81
N ASN A 232 -10.98 2.16 3.46
CA ASN A 232 -10.55 0.79 3.21
C ASN A 232 -11.31 0.26 2.00
N ILE A 233 -10.59 0.14 0.88
CA ILE A 233 -11.15 -0.30 -0.41
C ILE A 233 -10.77 -1.75 -0.74
N TYR A 234 -10.04 -2.44 0.15
CA TYR A 234 -9.58 -3.80 -0.09
C TYR A 234 -10.48 -4.81 0.60
N GLU A 235 -11.39 -5.40 -0.17
CA GLU A 235 -12.24 -6.51 0.27
C GLU A 235 -12.07 -7.68 -0.70
N ASP A 236 -11.46 -8.78 -0.22
CA ASP A 236 -11.21 -9.96 -1.03
C ASP A 236 -12.52 -10.52 -1.60
N GLY A 237 -12.49 -10.90 -2.88
CA GLY A 237 -13.64 -11.36 -3.64
C GLY A 237 -14.65 -10.26 -4.00
N LYS A 238 -14.48 -9.01 -3.53
CA LYS A 238 -15.38 -7.89 -3.84
C LYS A 238 -14.72 -6.78 -4.65
N THR A 239 -13.52 -6.37 -4.29
CA THR A 239 -12.80 -5.29 -4.98
C THR A 239 -11.52 -5.77 -5.66
N TYR A 240 -11.00 -6.89 -5.23
CA TYR A 240 -9.85 -7.59 -5.82
C TYR A 240 -9.95 -9.07 -5.52
N ILE A 241 -9.04 -9.87 -6.05
CA ILE A 241 -8.91 -11.28 -5.71
C ILE A 241 -7.63 -11.48 -4.91
N GLY A 242 -7.79 -11.89 -3.65
CA GLY A 242 -6.70 -12.18 -2.74
C GLY A 242 -6.00 -13.49 -3.08
N CYS A 243 -4.68 -13.50 -2.97
CA CYS A 243 -3.87 -14.70 -3.07
C CYS A 243 -2.88 -14.77 -1.91
N LYS A 244 -2.24 -15.93 -1.75
CA LYS A 244 -1.17 -16.09 -0.77
C LYS A 244 0.04 -15.25 -1.15
N TYR A 245 0.79 -14.82 -0.15
CA TYR A 245 1.97 -13.98 -0.32
C TYR A 245 3.06 -14.62 -1.20
N ASP A 246 3.18 -15.94 -1.16
CA ASP A 246 4.12 -16.74 -1.94
C ASP A 246 3.59 -17.18 -3.31
N TRP A 247 2.39 -16.71 -3.68
CA TRP A 247 1.71 -17.03 -4.93
C TRP A 247 1.38 -18.53 -5.12
N SER A 248 1.38 -19.32 -4.04
CA SER A 248 1.20 -20.79 -4.15
C SER A 248 -0.19 -21.21 -4.63
N ASP A 249 -1.17 -20.33 -4.59
CA ASP A 249 -2.56 -20.51 -5.07
C ASP A 249 -2.89 -19.71 -6.34
N LEU A 250 -1.86 -19.17 -7.03
CA LEU A 250 -2.06 -18.27 -8.16
C LEU A 250 -2.88 -18.89 -9.30
N GLU A 251 -2.52 -20.10 -9.70
CA GLU A 251 -3.16 -20.82 -10.80
C GLU A 251 -4.66 -21.05 -10.50
N GLU A 252 -4.99 -21.45 -9.27
CA GLU A 252 -6.37 -21.61 -8.80
C GLU A 252 -7.14 -20.29 -8.92
N LYS A 253 -6.54 -19.16 -8.55
CA LYS A 253 -7.18 -17.85 -8.64
C LYS A 253 -7.40 -17.40 -10.08
N ILE A 254 -6.43 -17.66 -10.97
CA ILE A 254 -6.59 -17.38 -12.40
C ILE A 254 -7.72 -18.22 -12.99
N ASP A 255 -7.74 -19.52 -12.76
CA ASP A 255 -8.78 -20.42 -13.25
C ASP A 255 -10.17 -20.03 -12.73
N TYR A 256 -10.26 -19.65 -11.46
CA TYR A 256 -11.49 -19.14 -10.86
C TYR A 256 -11.99 -17.89 -11.57
N ILE A 257 -11.12 -16.91 -11.82
CA ILE A 257 -11.50 -15.68 -12.51
C ILE A 257 -11.91 -15.97 -13.96
N MET A 258 -11.12 -16.77 -14.69
CA MET A 258 -11.40 -17.07 -16.09
C MET A 258 -12.72 -17.80 -16.27
N THR A 259 -13.01 -18.75 -15.39
CA THR A 259 -14.27 -19.51 -15.42
C THR A 259 -15.49 -18.64 -15.14
N ASN A 260 -15.34 -17.65 -14.24
CA ASN A 260 -16.46 -16.83 -13.76
C ASN A 260 -16.35 -15.37 -14.22
N PHE A 261 -15.60 -15.09 -15.27
CA PHE A 261 -15.15 -13.74 -15.63
C PHE A 261 -16.29 -12.73 -15.75
N ASN A 262 -17.35 -13.04 -16.47
CA ASN A 262 -18.43 -12.09 -16.75
C ASN A 262 -19.13 -11.64 -15.45
N GLU A 263 -19.46 -12.59 -14.58
CA GLU A 263 -20.08 -12.30 -13.28
C GLU A 263 -19.12 -11.50 -12.38
N LEU A 264 -17.88 -11.96 -12.25
CA LEU A 264 -16.89 -11.31 -11.41
C LEU A 264 -16.58 -9.90 -11.90
N ASN A 265 -16.44 -9.72 -13.20
CA ASN A 265 -16.13 -8.42 -13.80
C ASN A 265 -17.21 -7.38 -13.49
N GLU A 266 -18.48 -7.75 -13.67
CA GLU A 266 -19.60 -6.87 -13.37
C GLU A 266 -19.66 -6.55 -11.86
N ARG A 267 -19.63 -7.58 -11.02
CA ARG A 267 -19.78 -7.45 -9.56
C ARG A 267 -18.64 -6.67 -8.94
N ILE A 268 -17.39 -7.02 -9.27
CA ILE A 268 -16.20 -6.35 -8.71
C ILE A 268 -16.14 -4.88 -9.13
N ASN A 269 -16.39 -4.60 -10.40
CA ASN A 269 -16.34 -3.22 -10.88
C ASN A 269 -17.45 -2.34 -10.31
N LEU A 270 -18.65 -2.91 -10.10
CA LEU A 270 -19.75 -2.19 -9.44
C LEU A 270 -19.37 -1.86 -7.99
N GLU A 271 -18.82 -2.82 -7.27
CA GLU A 271 -18.40 -2.62 -5.87
C GLU A 271 -17.26 -1.61 -5.74
N ILE A 272 -16.25 -1.70 -6.60
CA ILE A 272 -15.17 -0.70 -6.65
C ILE A 272 -15.72 0.71 -6.86
N ARG A 273 -16.63 0.90 -7.82
CA ARG A 273 -17.24 2.22 -8.07
C ARG A 273 -17.99 2.73 -6.86
N ASN A 274 -18.79 1.88 -6.22
CA ASN A 274 -19.53 2.25 -5.02
C ASN A 274 -18.59 2.67 -3.89
N GLN A 275 -17.54 1.90 -3.63
CA GLN A 275 -16.58 2.20 -2.58
C GLN A 275 -15.76 3.45 -2.89
N PHE A 276 -15.36 3.69 -4.14
CA PHE A 276 -14.68 4.92 -4.53
C PHE A 276 -15.56 6.15 -4.37
N ILE A 277 -16.80 6.12 -4.89
CA ILE A 277 -17.73 7.23 -4.79
C ILE A 277 -18.03 7.56 -3.32
N THR A 278 -18.22 6.53 -2.49
CA THR A 278 -18.56 6.72 -1.08
C THR A 278 -17.36 6.98 -0.18
N GLY A 279 -16.22 6.40 -0.46
CA GLY A 279 -15.03 6.43 0.39
C GLY A 279 -14.17 7.68 0.15
N TYR A 280 -14.04 8.11 -1.10
CA TYR A 280 -13.31 9.33 -1.48
C TYR A 280 -14.22 10.56 -1.61
N ASP A 281 -15.40 10.51 -0.99
CA ASP A 281 -16.26 11.66 -0.84
C ASP A 281 -15.58 12.73 0.01
N TYR A 282 -15.54 13.96 -0.51
CA TYR A 282 -14.83 15.07 0.14
C TYR A 282 -15.35 15.36 1.55
N ASP A 283 -16.67 15.36 1.73
CA ASP A 283 -17.27 15.66 3.03
C ASP A 283 -16.93 14.57 4.07
N LYS A 284 -16.89 13.30 3.66
CA LYS A 284 -16.46 12.20 4.54
C LYS A 284 -15.01 12.30 4.95
N LEU A 285 -14.12 12.65 4.01
CA LEU A 285 -12.71 12.87 4.31
C LEU A 285 -12.53 14.08 5.24
N CYS A 286 -13.24 15.18 5.00
CA CYS A 286 -13.25 16.33 5.90
C CYS A 286 -13.78 15.96 7.29
N MET A 287 -14.84 15.17 7.37
CA MET A 287 -15.37 14.69 8.65
C MET A 287 -14.40 13.75 9.37
N HIS A 288 -13.65 12.93 8.65
CA HIS A 288 -12.58 12.12 9.26
C HIS A 288 -11.55 13.01 9.96
N TRP A 289 -11.01 14.00 9.26
CA TRP A 289 -10.06 14.95 9.81
C TRP A 289 -10.64 15.77 10.96
N TYR A 290 -11.86 16.28 10.79
CA TYR A 290 -12.56 16.99 11.85
C TYR A 290 -12.70 16.14 13.12
N ASN A 291 -13.03 14.84 12.99
CA ASN A 291 -13.16 13.94 14.12
C ASN A 291 -11.83 13.67 14.85
N ILE A 292 -10.71 13.73 14.13
CA ILE A 292 -9.38 13.66 14.76
C ILE A 292 -9.13 14.93 15.57
N PHE A 293 -9.34 16.11 14.97
CA PHE A 293 -8.94 17.38 15.58
C PHE A 293 -9.89 17.90 16.67
N LYS A 294 -11.19 17.62 16.58
CA LYS A 294 -12.15 18.07 17.64
C LYS A 294 -11.86 17.53 19.03
N ASN A 295 -11.02 16.54 19.17
CA ASN A 295 -10.63 15.96 20.45
C ASN A 295 -9.26 16.45 20.94
N LEU A 296 -8.57 17.31 20.20
CA LEU A 296 -7.25 17.83 20.58
C LEU A 296 -7.28 18.60 21.89
N ASP A 297 -8.30 19.46 22.10
CA ASP A 297 -8.43 20.25 23.33
C ASP A 297 -8.54 19.40 24.60
N LYS A 298 -8.89 18.12 24.46
CA LYS A 298 -8.96 17.18 25.58
C LYS A 298 -7.61 16.55 25.91
N VAL A 299 -6.72 16.45 24.91
CA VAL A 299 -5.40 15.81 25.04
C VAL A 299 -4.35 16.79 25.55
N THR A 300 -4.50 18.07 25.21
CA THR A 300 -3.54 19.13 25.60
C THR A 300 -3.81 19.72 26.99
N ASN A 301 -4.95 19.39 27.61
CA ASN A 301 -5.34 19.91 28.94
C ASN A 301 -5.23 18.86 30.06
N GLU A 302 -4.72 17.66 29.82
CA GLU A 302 -4.35 16.64 30.79
C GLU A 302 -2.82 16.60 30.97
#